data_a7bb1a78595984ae92e53f16932bdc19
#
_entry.id   a7bb1a78595984ae92e53f16932bdc19
#
_cell.length_a   1.000
_cell.length_b   1.000
_cell.length_c   1.000
_cell.angle_alpha   90.00
_cell.angle_beta   90.00
_cell.angle_gamma   90.00
#
_symmetry.space_group_name_H-M   'P 1'
#
loop_
_entity.id
_entity.type
_entity.pdbx_description
1 polymer ?
#
loop_
_entity_poly.entity_id
_entity_poly.type
_entity_poly.pdbx_seq_one_letter_code
_entity_poly.pdbx_strand_id
1 'polypeptide(L)'
;TLVRPQNHTENSFYIYAGAEGQLRDKFFWDAKAKYTLFGHDFGDFEISANGRFDFYPFRRARKSPVSIGAHFESTLLEPTWYQQHIYSNHFKWDNDFGKISNTSVVGTIDIPRWRLNANVGYSLLANNLWYDGQGIIRQNQQAMSVLTASLRKEFVFGPVHLDNRVLLQFSSNPEVVPVPTAAFNLRYYFQFVVQRDESKTNNIMVMQIGANAFYNTPWHSPAWNPNLGVFYNQTENLYTNGPYFDVFVNVQWK
;
A
#
# COMPACT_ATOMS: atom_id res chain seq x y z
N THR A 1 12.31 -32.46 20.20
CA THR A 1 12.07 -31.74 21.47
C THR A 1 12.49 -30.29 21.23
N LEU A 2 11.55 -29.36 21.17
CA LEU A 2 11.86 -27.94 21.03
C LEU A 2 12.58 -27.45 22.28
N VAL A 3 13.79 -26.96 22.12
CA VAL A 3 14.59 -26.40 23.19
C VAL A 3 14.15 -24.97 23.42
N ARG A 4 13.96 -24.55 24.67
CA ARG A 4 13.63 -23.17 25.02
C ARG A 4 14.75 -22.26 24.51
N PRO A 5 14.45 -21.27 23.65
CA PRO A 5 15.47 -20.34 23.18
C PRO A 5 16.05 -19.55 24.37
N GLN A 6 17.36 -19.42 24.40
CA GLN A 6 18.05 -18.52 25.32
C GLN A 6 18.02 -17.09 24.77
N ASN A 7 18.47 -16.13 25.58
CA ASN A 7 18.64 -14.75 25.08
C ASN A 7 19.49 -14.75 23.82
N HIS A 8 18.96 -14.17 22.76
CA HIS A 8 19.58 -14.08 21.46
C HIS A 8 19.87 -12.61 21.14
N THR A 9 21.05 -12.34 20.65
CA THR A 9 21.47 -10.99 20.20
C THR A 9 21.98 -11.09 18.79
N GLU A 10 21.40 -10.35 17.89
CA GLU A 10 21.82 -10.25 16.49
C GLU A 10 22.48 -8.89 16.27
N ASN A 11 23.55 -8.90 15.47
CA ASN A 11 24.23 -7.71 15.03
C ASN A 11 24.42 -7.79 13.54
N SER A 12 24.08 -6.73 12.82
CA SER A 12 24.26 -6.64 11.38
C SER A 12 24.93 -5.32 11.02
N PHE A 13 25.83 -5.36 10.05
CA PHE A 13 26.49 -4.19 9.51
C PHE A 13 26.11 -4.03 8.04
N TYR A 14 25.58 -2.86 7.70
CA TYR A 14 25.14 -2.54 6.34
C TYR A 14 25.75 -1.24 5.83
N ILE A 15 25.79 -1.11 4.52
CA ILE A 15 26.06 0.13 3.81
C ILE A 15 24.82 0.57 3.07
N TYR A 16 24.63 1.86 2.93
CA TYR A 16 23.58 2.40 2.08
C TYR A 16 24.09 3.57 1.26
N ALA A 17 23.52 3.75 0.10
CA ALA A 17 23.77 4.88 -0.77
C ALA A 17 22.48 5.36 -1.41
N GLY A 18 22.41 6.63 -1.72
CA GLY A 18 21.28 7.21 -2.44
C GLY A 18 21.77 8.33 -3.35
N ALA A 19 21.04 8.51 -4.45
CA ALA A 19 21.24 9.60 -5.36
C ALA A 19 19.88 10.12 -5.82
N GLU A 20 19.77 11.42 -6.00
CA GLU A 20 18.59 12.08 -6.52
C GLU A 20 19.00 13.09 -7.57
N GLY A 21 18.12 13.36 -8.50
CA GLY A 21 18.42 14.31 -9.55
C GLY A 21 17.18 14.85 -10.24
N GLN A 22 17.39 15.97 -10.89
CA GLN A 22 16.39 16.63 -11.69
C GLN A 22 17.00 17.03 -13.03
N LEU A 23 16.32 16.64 -14.12
CA LEU A 23 16.70 17.10 -15.47
C LEU A 23 15.69 18.13 -15.94
N ARG A 24 16.11 19.41 -15.93
CA ARG A 24 15.24 20.57 -16.14
C ARG A 24 14.03 20.49 -15.19
N ASP A 25 12.93 21.14 -15.48
CA ASP A 25 11.72 21.14 -14.68
C ASP A 25 10.74 20.01 -15.11
N LYS A 26 11.27 18.90 -15.64
CA LYS A 26 10.41 17.88 -16.26
C LYS A 26 10.67 16.47 -15.79
N PHE A 27 11.89 16.12 -15.51
CA PHE A 27 12.21 14.76 -15.08
C PHE A 27 12.88 14.78 -13.72
N PHE A 28 12.30 14.06 -12.79
CA PHE A 28 12.75 13.90 -11.41
C PHE A 28 13.02 12.42 -11.17
N TRP A 29 14.10 12.12 -10.52
CA TRP A 29 14.45 10.75 -10.17
C TRP A 29 15.16 10.68 -8.83
N ASP A 30 14.98 9.58 -8.13
CA ASP A 30 15.77 9.19 -6.99
C ASP A 30 16.00 7.68 -7.02
N ALA A 31 17.12 7.25 -6.45
CA ALA A 31 17.45 5.85 -6.26
C ALA A 31 18.18 5.68 -4.94
N LYS A 32 17.87 4.58 -4.26
CA LYS A 32 18.48 4.20 -2.97
C LYS A 32 18.80 2.72 -3.01
N ALA A 33 19.93 2.36 -2.40
CA ALA A 33 20.34 0.98 -2.22
C ALA A 33 20.93 0.80 -0.82
N LYS A 34 20.58 -0.33 -0.19
CA LYS A 34 21.15 -0.80 1.07
C LYS A 34 21.59 -2.23 0.88
N TYR A 35 22.75 -2.58 1.44
CA TYR A 35 23.26 -3.95 1.42
C TYR A 35 23.91 -4.30 2.75
N THR A 36 23.59 -5.46 3.30
CA THR A 36 24.14 -5.95 4.57
C THR A 36 25.38 -6.80 4.30
N LEU A 37 26.52 -6.31 4.82
CA LEU A 37 27.85 -6.89 4.58
C LEU A 37 28.23 -7.98 5.57
N PHE A 38 27.77 -7.87 6.82
CA PHE A 38 28.13 -8.81 7.89
C PHE A 38 26.97 -8.94 8.88
N GLY A 39 26.91 -10.09 9.55
CA GLY A 39 25.98 -10.36 10.63
C GLY A 39 24.91 -11.36 10.24
N HIS A 40 23.83 -11.41 11.03
CA HIS A 40 22.71 -12.32 10.83
C HIS A 40 22.07 -12.12 9.45
N ASP A 41 21.85 -10.87 9.07
CA ASP A 41 21.21 -10.47 7.81
C ASP A 41 22.20 -10.37 6.63
N PHE A 42 23.34 -11.09 6.69
CA PHE A 42 24.33 -11.03 5.61
C PHE A 42 23.71 -11.34 4.24
N GLY A 43 23.95 -10.46 3.27
CA GLY A 43 23.42 -10.58 1.93
C GLY A 43 22.01 -10.00 1.73
N ASP A 44 21.40 -9.42 2.77
CA ASP A 44 20.17 -8.67 2.62
C ASP A 44 20.40 -7.42 1.79
N PHE A 45 19.46 -7.14 0.91
CA PHE A 45 19.48 -5.89 0.15
C PHE A 45 18.10 -5.27 0.01
N GLU A 46 18.10 -3.97 -0.11
CA GLU A 46 16.94 -3.15 -0.43
C GLU A 46 17.35 -2.15 -1.51
N ILE A 47 16.66 -2.17 -2.64
CA ILE A 47 16.89 -1.25 -3.76
C ILE A 47 15.56 -0.60 -4.09
N SER A 48 15.53 0.73 -4.17
CA SER A 48 14.36 1.47 -4.63
C SER A 48 14.77 2.54 -5.63
N ALA A 49 13.93 2.76 -6.64
CA ALA A 49 14.12 3.81 -7.62
C ALA A 49 12.77 4.42 -7.98
N ASN A 50 12.73 5.74 -8.06
CA ASN A 50 11.58 6.52 -8.50
C ASN A 50 11.97 7.34 -9.71
N GLY A 51 11.05 7.43 -10.66
CA GLY A 51 11.16 8.32 -11.79
C GLY A 51 9.82 9.01 -12.04
N ARG A 52 9.82 10.33 -12.26
CA ARG A 52 8.64 11.09 -12.62
C ARG A 52 8.95 12.04 -13.77
N PHE A 53 8.11 11.99 -14.77
CA PHE A 53 8.17 12.91 -15.90
C PHE A 53 6.92 13.79 -15.93
N ASP A 54 7.13 15.11 -15.87
CA ASP A 54 6.10 16.13 -15.90
C ASP A 54 6.06 16.79 -17.27
N PHE A 55 4.90 16.78 -17.94
CA PHE A 55 4.71 17.48 -19.20
C PHE A 55 3.45 18.36 -19.16
N TYR A 56 3.42 19.39 -20.01
CA TYR A 56 2.43 20.45 -19.97
C TYR A 56 1.66 20.52 -21.32
N PRO A 57 0.73 19.57 -21.55
CA PRO A 57 0.00 19.52 -22.84
C PRO A 57 -0.96 20.69 -23.01
N PHE A 58 -1.34 21.34 -21.91
CA PHE A 58 -2.33 22.42 -21.90
C PHE A 58 -1.62 23.78 -21.76
N ARG A 59 -1.42 24.49 -22.86
CA ARG A 59 -0.69 25.77 -22.87
C ARG A 59 -1.21 26.82 -21.87
N ARG A 60 -2.51 26.84 -21.54
CA ARG A 60 -3.13 27.75 -20.57
C ARG A 60 -2.96 27.31 -19.10
N ALA A 61 -2.50 26.10 -18.84
CA ALA A 61 -2.41 25.53 -17.50
C ALA A 61 -0.98 25.07 -17.17
N ARG A 62 0.01 25.94 -17.38
CA ARG A 62 1.44 25.66 -17.08
C ARG A 62 1.70 25.28 -15.61
N LYS A 63 0.76 25.53 -14.71
CA LYS A 63 0.84 25.16 -13.28
C LYS A 63 0.29 23.77 -12.96
N SER A 64 -0.26 23.04 -13.96
CA SER A 64 -0.91 21.76 -13.76
C SER A 64 -0.34 20.76 -14.78
N PRO A 65 0.81 20.13 -14.48
CA PRO A 65 1.40 19.13 -15.35
C PRO A 65 0.52 17.88 -15.44
N VAL A 66 0.73 17.11 -16.50
CA VAL A 66 0.44 15.68 -16.51
C VAL A 66 1.71 14.96 -16.10
N SER A 67 1.64 14.17 -15.05
CA SER A 67 2.78 13.44 -14.51
C SER A 67 2.64 11.96 -14.82
N ILE A 68 3.71 11.38 -15.35
CA ILE A 68 3.86 9.93 -15.48
C ILE A 68 5.01 9.53 -14.56
N GLY A 69 4.73 8.61 -13.65
CA GLY A 69 5.70 8.10 -12.68
C GLY A 69 5.91 6.61 -12.81
N ALA A 70 7.07 6.16 -12.39
CA ALA A 70 7.38 4.77 -12.17
C ALA A 70 8.12 4.63 -10.85
N HIS A 71 7.72 3.65 -10.06
CA HIS A 71 8.41 3.24 -8.84
C HIS A 71 8.83 1.79 -8.99
N PHE A 72 10.08 1.53 -8.68
CA PHE A 72 10.67 0.19 -8.61
C PHE A 72 11.18 -0.05 -7.19
N GLU A 73 10.92 -1.23 -6.66
CA GLU A 73 11.46 -1.69 -5.39
C GLU A 73 11.85 -3.16 -5.51
N SER A 74 13.01 -3.53 -4.99
CA SER A 74 13.43 -4.93 -4.87
C SER A 74 14.12 -5.13 -3.53
N THR A 75 13.63 -6.11 -2.78
CA THR A 75 14.15 -6.47 -1.46
C THR A 75 14.44 -7.96 -1.37
N LEU A 76 15.51 -8.29 -0.67
CA LEU A 76 15.84 -9.64 -0.22
C LEU A 76 16.19 -9.53 1.26
N LEU A 77 15.38 -10.14 2.12
CA LEU A 77 15.48 -9.96 3.56
C LEU A 77 15.45 -11.29 4.30
N GLU A 78 16.30 -11.43 5.29
CA GLU A 78 16.26 -12.54 6.24
C GLU A 78 14.98 -12.45 7.08
N PRO A 79 14.27 -13.57 7.31
CA PRO A 79 13.17 -13.59 8.28
C PRO A 79 13.65 -13.22 9.68
N THR A 80 12.81 -12.48 10.40
CA THR A 80 13.14 -12.08 11.76
C THR A 80 13.23 -13.28 12.70
N TRP A 81 13.99 -13.16 13.79
CA TRP A 81 14.11 -14.18 14.82
C TRP A 81 12.75 -14.75 15.27
N TYR A 82 11.77 -13.91 15.53
CA TYR A 82 10.44 -14.33 15.96
C TYR A 82 9.63 -15.07 14.88
N GLN A 83 9.92 -14.84 13.62
CA GLN A 83 9.32 -15.63 12.54
C GLN A 83 9.94 -17.02 12.45
N GLN A 84 11.21 -17.15 12.79
CA GLN A 84 11.91 -18.44 12.77
C GLN A 84 11.72 -19.21 14.08
N HIS A 85 11.75 -18.53 15.23
CA HIS A 85 11.79 -19.19 16.54
C HIS A 85 10.73 -18.61 17.49
N ILE A 86 9.77 -19.41 17.90
CA ILE A 86 8.82 -19.07 18.97
C ILE A 86 8.73 -20.19 19.99
N TYR A 87 8.76 -19.80 21.25
CA TYR A 87 8.52 -20.68 22.37
C TYR A 87 7.59 -20.00 23.38
N SER A 88 6.28 -20.17 23.18
CA SER A 88 5.24 -19.64 24.07
C SER A 88 4.34 -20.76 24.62
N ASN A 89 3.38 -20.41 25.46
CA ASN A 89 2.43 -21.39 26.02
C ASN A 89 1.52 -22.00 24.95
N HIS A 90 1.19 -21.25 23.90
CA HIS A 90 0.23 -21.66 22.87
C HIS A 90 0.89 -22.04 21.56
N PHE A 91 2.03 -21.43 21.22
CA PHE A 91 2.72 -21.63 19.95
C PHE A 91 4.18 -21.97 20.17
N LYS A 92 4.66 -22.97 19.42
CA LYS A 92 6.06 -23.38 19.45
C LYS A 92 6.48 -23.80 18.05
N TRP A 93 7.50 -23.13 17.53
CA TRP A 93 8.16 -23.52 16.30
C TRP A 93 9.64 -23.15 16.32
N ASP A 94 10.39 -23.87 15.53
CA ASP A 94 11.81 -23.68 15.29
C ASP A 94 12.02 -24.00 13.80
N ASN A 95 12.06 -22.95 12.97
CA ASN A 95 12.12 -23.03 11.52
C ASN A 95 13.45 -22.46 11.03
N ASP A 96 13.84 -22.91 9.84
CA ASP A 96 14.98 -22.38 9.08
C ASP A 96 14.45 -21.93 7.72
N PHE A 97 13.84 -20.75 7.69
CA PHE A 97 13.25 -20.16 6.50
C PHE A 97 14.31 -19.49 5.64
N GLY A 98 14.18 -19.64 4.32
CA GLY A 98 14.99 -18.88 3.38
C GLY A 98 14.59 -17.41 3.30
N LYS A 99 15.50 -16.59 2.77
CA LYS A 99 15.28 -15.15 2.57
C LYS A 99 14.03 -14.86 1.75
N ILE A 100 13.29 -13.86 2.19
CA ILE A 100 12.07 -13.36 1.54
C ILE A 100 12.48 -12.39 0.45
N SER A 101 12.03 -12.63 -0.78
CA SER A 101 12.25 -11.72 -1.90
C SER A 101 10.94 -11.07 -2.33
N ASN A 102 10.97 -9.75 -2.46
CA ASN A 102 9.88 -8.98 -3.04
C ASN A 102 10.44 -8.03 -4.11
N THR A 103 9.89 -8.12 -5.31
CA THR A 103 10.21 -7.17 -6.39
C THR A 103 8.92 -6.57 -6.91
N SER A 104 8.80 -5.25 -6.89
CA SER A 104 7.60 -4.54 -7.33
C SER A 104 7.90 -3.42 -8.30
N VAL A 105 6.97 -3.21 -9.22
CA VAL A 105 6.96 -2.07 -10.16
C VAL A 105 5.58 -1.44 -10.13
N VAL A 106 5.52 -0.13 -9.95
CA VAL A 106 4.27 0.63 -9.96
C VAL A 106 4.38 1.76 -10.96
N GLY A 107 3.50 1.77 -11.95
CA GLY A 107 3.31 2.90 -12.86
C GLY A 107 2.19 3.81 -12.38
N THR A 108 2.40 5.12 -12.46
CA THR A 108 1.44 6.14 -12.00
C THR A 108 1.18 7.15 -13.12
N ILE A 109 -0.07 7.54 -13.31
CA ILE A 109 -0.47 8.67 -14.15
C ILE A 109 -1.29 9.62 -13.29
N ASP A 110 -0.86 10.88 -13.22
CA ASP A 110 -1.58 11.93 -12.50
C ASP A 110 -1.92 13.10 -13.43
N ILE A 111 -3.21 13.43 -13.50
CA ILE A 111 -3.73 14.53 -14.32
C ILE A 111 -4.55 15.45 -13.41
N PRO A 112 -3.91 16.39 -12.68
CA PRO A 112 -4.58 17.23 -11.70
C PRO A 112 -5.72 18.07 -12.29
N ARG A 113 -5.57 18.53 -13.55
CA ARG A 113 -6.63 19.27 -14.24
C ARG A 113 -7.92 18.48 -14.39
N TRP A 114 -7.80 17.17 -14.58
CA TRP A 114 -8.95 16.28 -14.69
C TRP A 114 -9.30 15.62 -13.36
N ARG A 115 -8.54 15.93 -12.28
CA ARG A 115 -8.66 15.27 -10.97
C ARG A 115 -8.68 13.76 -11.12
N LEU A 116 -7.74 13.27 -11.92
CA LEU A 116 -7.59 11.85 -12.25
C LEU A 116 -6.21 11.39 -11.84
N ASN A 117 -6.20 10.28 -11.08
CA ASN A 117 -4.99 9.54 -10.72
C ASN A 117 -5.23 8.07 -11.01
N ALA A 118 -4.29 7.43 -11.68
CA ALA A 118 -4.32 6.00 -11.96
C ALA A 118 -2.97 5.38 -11.65
N ASN A 119 -2.99 4.19 -11.03
CA ASN A 119 -1.80 3.42 -10.72
C ASN A 119 -2.00 1.97 -11.16
N VAL A 120 -0.95 1.37 -11.68
CA VAL A 120 -0.90 -0.07 -11.97
C VAL A 120 0.39 -0.61 -11.34
N GLY A 121 0.27 -1.61 -10.48
CA GLY A 121 1.37 -2.24 -9.78
C GLY A 121 1.44 -3.73 -10.07
N TYR A 122 2.65 -4.23 -10.20
CA TYR A 122 2.95 -5.65 -10.27
C TYR A 122 4.03 -5.98 -9.25
N SER A 123 3.77 -7.00 -8.42
CA SER A 123 4.72 -7.48 -7.40
C SER A 123 4.96 -8.96 -7.61
N LEU A 124 6.23 -9.34 -7.58
CA LEU A 124 6.69 -10.73 -7.58
C LEU A 124 7.24 -11.05 -6.20
N LEU A 125 6.67 -12.04 -5.54
CA LEU A 125 7.00 -12.47 -4.20
C LEU A 125 7.57 -13.90 -4.26
N ALA A 126 8.71 -14.12 -3.62
CA ALA A 126 9.26 -15.46 -3.45
C ALA A 126 9.62 -15.68 -1.97
N ASN A 127 9.43 -16.91 -1.50
CA ASN A 127 9.63 -17.29 -0.11
C ASN A 127 8.79 -16.46 0.88
N ASN A 128 7.63 -15.96 0.45
CA ASN A 128 6.78 -15.14 1.30
C ASN A 128 6.31 -15.90 2.53
N LEU A 129 6.37 -15.26 3.69
CA LEU A 129 5.88 -15.83 4.95
C LEU A 129 4.42 -15.44 5.18
N TRP A 130 3.65 -16.38 5.70
CA TRP A 130 2.26 -16.19 6.03
C TRP A 130 1.86 -17.09 7.20
N TYR A 131 0.81 -16.71 7.93
CA TYR A 131 0.26 -17.55 8.99
C TYR A 131 -0.99 -18.26 8.48
N ASP A 132 -1.01 -19.60 8.60
CA ASP A 132 -2.13 -20.42 8.16
C ASP A 132 -3.34 -20.33 9.11
N GLY A 133 -4.45 -21.00 8.77
CA GLY A 133 -5.68 -20.99 9.55
C GLY A 133 -5.56 -21.47 11.01
N GLN A 134 -4.46 -22.11 11.35
CA GLN A 134 -4.13 -22.52 12.71
C GLN A 134 -3.20 -21.53 13.42
N GLY A 135 -2.80 -20.45 12.75
CA GLY A 135 -1.83 -19.47 13.26
C GLY A 135 -0.38 -19.98 13.23
N ILE A 136 -0.10 -21.02 12.44
CA ILE A 136 1.26 -21.52 12.26
C ILE A 136 1.91 -20.77 11.08
N ILE A 137 3.13 -20.30 11.30
CA ILE A 137 3.88 -19.63 10.24
C ILE A 137 4.34 -20.62 9.18
N ARG A 138 4.17 -20.24 7.92
CA ARG A 138 4.55 -21.01 6.74
C ARG A 138 5.36 -20.18 5.78
N GLN A 139 6.22 -20.81 5.01
CA GLN A 139 6.91 -20.17 3.89
C GLN A 139 6.39 -20.73 2.55
N ASN A 140 5.99 -19.84 1.65
CA ASN A 140 5.61 -20.20 0.30
C ASN A 140 6.86 -20.34 -0.55
N GLN A 141 7.25 -21.58 -0.86
CA GLN A 141 8.45 -21.88 -1.66
C GLN A 141 8.32 -21.54 -3.15
N GLN A 142 7.10 -21.34 -3.64
CA GLN A 142 6.86 -21.00 -5.03
C GLN A 142 6.79 -19.47 -5.19
N ALA A 143 7.35 -18.96 -6.28
CA ALA A 143 7.16 -17.57 -6.64
C ALA A 143 5.70 -17.29 -6.97
N MET A 144 5.17 -16.19 -6.47
CA MET A 144 3.81 -15.74 -6.72
C MET A 144 3.78 -14.30 -7.15
N SER A 145 2.71 -13.90 -7.82
CA SER A 145 2.55 -12.52 -8.26
C SER A 145 1.26 -11.89 -7.74
N VAL A 146 1.34 -10.60 -7.50
CA VAL A 146 0.18 -9.76 -7.16
C VAL A 146 0.11 -8.61 -8.15
N LEU A 147 -1.03 -8.49 -8.83
CA LEU A 147 -1.34 -7.37 -9.72
C LEU A 147 -2.33 -6.45 -9.02
N THR A 148 -2.08 -5.14 -9.06
CA THR A 148 -2.97 -4.12 -8.53
C THR A 148 -3.22 -3.04 -9.57
N ALA A 149 -4.45 -2.54 -9.64
CA ALA A 149 -4.77 -1.37 -10.43
C ALA A 149 -5.71 -0.48 -9.63
N SER A 150 -5.43 0.81 -9.56
CA SER A 150 -6.30 1.76 -8.89
C SER A 150 -6.57 2.97 -9.76
N LEU A 151 -7.80 3.45 -9.69
CA LEU A 151 -8.25 4.65 -10.40
C LEU A 151 -9.01 5.54 -9.43
N ARG A 152 -8.60 6.79 -9.34
CA ARG A 152 -9.37 7.85 -8.67
C ARG A 152 -9.77 8.90 -9.67
N LYS A 153 -11.05 9.23 -9.69
CA LYS A 153 -11.60 10.30 -10.53
C LYS A 153 -12.63 11.10 -9.74
N GLU A 154 -12.38 12.38 -9.60
CA GLU A 154 -13.37 13.32 -9.07
C GLU A 154 -14.02 14.12 -10.21
N PHE A 155 -15.35 14.12 -10.23
CA PHE A 155 -16.15 15.03 -11.07
C PHE A 155 -16.66 16.16 -10.20
N VAL A 156 -16.59 17.39 -10.73
CA VAL A 156 -17.04 18.59 -10.02
C VAL A 156 -17.97 19.39 -10.91
N PHE A 157 -19.20 19.59 -10.42
CA PHE A 157 -20.26 20.33 -11.08
C PHE A 157 -20.77 21.43 -10.13
N GLY A 158 -20.10 22.59 -10.17
CA GLY A 158 -20.38 23.67 -9.20
C GLY A 158 -20.13 23.21 -7.76
N PRO A 159 -21.18 23.16 -6.90
CA PRO A 159 -21.03 22.71 -5.52
C PRO A 159 -21.01 21.19 -5.37
N VAL A 160 -21.31 20.41 -6.41
CA VAL A 160 -21.41 18.96 -6.39
C VAL A 160 -20.07 18.32 -6.67
N HIS A 161 -19.63 17.43 -5.80
CA HIS A 161 -18.40 16.67 -5.91
C HIS A 161 -18.70 15.17 -5.89
N LEU A 162 -18.19 14.42 -6.87
CA LEU A 162 -18.32 12.98 -7.00
C LEU A 162 -16.91 12.37 -7.06
N ASP A 163 -16.35 12.02 -5.89
CA ASP A 163 -15.03 11.35 -5.79
C ASP A 163 -15.23 9.83 -5.89
N ASN A 164 -14.73 9.25 -6.96
CA ASN A 164 -14.83 7.83 -7.26
C ASN A 164 -13.45 7.19 -7.16
N ARG A 165 -13.35 6.09 -6.42
CA ARG A 165 -12.14 5.28 -6.31
C ARG A 165 -12.46 3.84 -6.58
N VAL A 166 -11.68 3.24 -7.45
CA VAL A 166 -11.77 1.83 -7.82
C VAL A 166 -10.41 1.21 -7.57
N LEU A 167 -10.41 0.05 -6.93
CA LEU A 167 -9.23 -0.80 -6.74
C LEU A 167 -9.55 -2.17 -7.33
N LEU A 168 -8.67 -2.67 -8.18
CA LEU A 168 -8.68 -4.02 -8.70
C LEU A 168 -7.41 -4.73 -8.25
N GLN A 169 -7.54 -5.98 -7.78
CA GLN A 169 -6.44 -6.77 -7.27
C GLN A 169 -6.55 -8.21 -7.74
N PHE A 170 -5.41 -8.80 -8.03
CA PHE A 170 -5.32 -10.21 -8.37
C PHE A 170 -4.07 -10.80 -7.73
N SER A 171 -4.24 -11.90 -7.00
CA SER A 171 -3.15 -12.70 -6.45
C SER A 171 -3.10 -14.04 -7.16
N SER A 172 -1.92 -14.47 -7.61
CA SER A 172 -1.74 -15.79 -8.20
C SER A 172 -1.84 -16.93 -7.17
N ASN A 173 -1.73 -16.59 -5.87
CA ASN A 173 -1.93 -17.54 -4.77
C ASN A 173 -2.76 -16.87 -3.66
N PRO A 174 -4.11 -16.93 -3.74
CA PRO A 174 -5.00 -16.28 -2.76
C PRO A 174 -4.94 -16.90 -1.36
N GLU A 175 -4.42 -18.11 -1.21
CA GLU A 175 -4.22 -18.74 0.10
C GLU A 175 -3.12 -18.01 0.90
N VAL A 176 -2.04 -17.62 0.22
CA VAL A 176 -0.89 -16.92 0.82
C VAL A 176 -1.15 -15.43 0.95
N VAL A 177 -1.65 -14.80 -0.11
CA VAL A 177 -2.00 -13.37 -0.14
C VAL A 177 -3.46 -13.22 -0.58
N PRO A 178 -4.40 -13.31 0.36
CA PRO A 178 -5.81 -13.10 0.08
C PRO A 178 -6.10 -11.62 -0.17
N VAL A 179 -6.78 -11.31 -1.27
CA VAL A 179 -7.19 -9.94 -1.64
C VAL A 179 -8.58 -9.93 -2.26
N PRO A 180 -9.40 -8.91 -2.02
CA PRO A 180 -10.63 -8.73 -2.79
C PRO A 180 -10.29 -8.40 -4.25
N THR A 181 -10.97 -9.03 -5.20
CA THR A 181 -10.73 -8.77 -6.62
C THR A 181 -11.05 -7.33 -7.01
N ALA A 182 -12.08 -6.75 -6.41
CA ALA A 182 -12.45 -5.35 -6.65
C ALA A 182 -12.95 -4.69 -5.37
N ALA A 183 -12.61 -3.41 -5.21
CA ALA A 183 -13.17 -2.56 -4.18
C ALA A 183 -13.51 -1.19 -4.77
N PHE A 184 -14.64 -0.64 -4.33
CA PHE A 184 -15.19 0.63 -4.77
C PHE A 184 -15.40 1.52 -3.54
N ASN A 185 -14.96 2.77 -3.63
CA ASN A 185 -15.22 3.78 -2.63
C ASN A 185 -15.74 5.03 -3.35
N LEU A 186 -16.97 5.40 -3.05
CA LEU A 186 -17.67 6.53 -3.64
C LEU A 186 -17.93 7.54 -2.53
N ARG A 187 -17.49 8.78 -2.72
CA ARG A 187 -17.75 9.89 -1.82
C ARG A 187 -18.40 11.02 -2.58
N TYR A 188 -19.69 11.23 -2.37
CA TYR A 188 -20.50 12.23 -3.06
C TYR A 188 -20.98 13.28 -2.07
N TYR A 189 -20.68 14.55 -2.36
CA TYR A 189 -21.00 15.62 -1.43
C TYR A 189 -21.25 16.96 -2.14
N PHE A 190 -22.00 17.78 -1.44
CA PHE A 190 -22.16 19.18 -1.74
C PHE A 190 -21.18 20.00 -0.90
N GLN A 191 -20.44 20.91 -1.54
CA GLN A 191 -19.54 21.82 -0.86
C GLN A 191 -19.99 23.25 -1.10
N PHE A 192 -20.16 24.02 -0.03
CA PHE A 192 -20.53 25.41 -0.12
C PHE A 192 -19.80 26.25 0.93
N VAL A 193 -19.60 27.52 0.59
CA VAL A 193 -18.96 28.49 1.47
C VAL A 193 -20.03 29.13 2.34
N VAL A 194 -19.93 28.96 3.67
CA VAL A 194 -20.85 29.54 4.63
C VAL A 194 -20.43 30.98 4.98
N GLN A 195 -19.12 31.19 5.14
CA GLN A 195 -18.58 32.51 5.50
C GLN A 195 -17.31 32.81 4.70
N ARG A 196 -17.21 34.04 4.22
CA ARG A 196 -16.02 34.60 3.58
C ARG A 196 -15.48 35.76 4.42
N ASP A 197 -14.20 36.10 4.20
CA ASP A 197 -13.62 37.33 4.76
C ASP A 197 -14.28 38.59 4.20
N GLU A 198 -14.04 39.72 4.81
CA GLU A 198 -14.61 41.01 4.37
C GLU A 198 -14.24 41.37 2.94
N SER A 199 -13.04 40.99 2.49
CA SER A 199 -12.57 41.20 1.11
C SER A 199 -13.16 40.18 0.12
N LYS A 200 -13.89 39.17 0.58
CA LYS A 200 -14.44 38.02 -0.20
C LYS A 200 -13.38 37.22 -0.96
N THR A 201 -12.12 37.36 -0.57
CA THR A 201 -10.98 36.70 -1.19
C THR A 201 -10.71 35.31 -0.60
N ASN A 202 -10.96 35.14 0.71
CA ASN A 202 -10.74 33.86 1.38
C ASN A 202 -12.02 33.28 1.97
N ASN A 203 -12.12 31.97 1.93
CA ASN A 203 -13.20 31.25 2.60
C ASN A 203 -12.80 31.06 4.07
N ILE A 204 -13.59 31.60 5.00
CA ILE A 204 -13.41 31.41 6.46
C ILE A 204 -14.06 30.11 6.90
N MET A 205 -15.27 29.84 6.40
CA MET A 205 -16.02 28.64 6.75
C MET A 205 -16.55 27.94 5.50
N VAL A 206 -16.21 26.67 5.35
CA VAL A 206 -16.67 25.81 4.27
C VAL A 206 -17.39 24.62 4.89
N MET A 207 -18.55 24.29 4.37
CA MET A 207 -19.34 23.13 4.79
C MET A 207 -19.44 22.11 3.64
N GLN A 208 -19.33 20.84 3.99
CA GLN A 208 -19.56 19.71 3.09
C GLN A 208 -20.65 18.82 3.72
N ILE A 209 -21.65 18.46 2.94
CA ILE A 209 -22.69 17.51 3.33
C ILE A 209 -22.72 16.43 2.25
N GLY A 210 -22.62 15.18 2.64
CA GLY A 210 -22.56 14.11 1.66
C GLY A 210 -22.76 12.71 2.24
N ALA A 211 -22.53 11.75 1.37
CA ALA A 211 -22.58 10.34 1.69
C ALA A 211 -21.32 9.63 1.14
N ASN A 212 -20.90 8.61 1.84
CA ASN A 212 -19.93 7.63 1.39
C ASN A 212 -20.65 6.31 1.09
N ALA A 213 -20.18 5.61 0.07
CA ALA A 213 -20.53 4.23 -0.20
C ALA A 213 -19.26 3.43 -0.43
N PHE A 214 -19.17 2.28 0.22
CA PHE A 214 -18.05 1.36 0.07
C PHE A 214 -18.57 -0.04 -0.24
N TYR A 215 -17.94 -0.71 -1.18
CA TYR A 215 -18.20 -2.10 -1.52
C TYR A 215 -16.92 -2.80 -1.93
N ASN A 216 -16.73 -4.04 -1.52
CA ASN A 216 -15.71 -4.93 -2.05
C ASN A 216 -16.31 -6.29 -2.40
N THR A 217 -15.70 -6.95 -3.38
CA THR A 217 -16.05 -8.33 -3.72
C THR A 217 -15.77 -9.27 -2.55
N PRO A 218 -16.51 -10.38 -2.44
CA PRO A 218 -16.29 -11.38 -1.40
C PRO A 218 -14.85 -11.92 -1.43
N TRP A 219 -14.25 -12.09 -0.26
CA TRP A 219 -12.91 -12.63 -0.08
C TRP A 219 -12.72 -13.18 1.33
N HIS A 220 -11.73 -14.05 1.53
CA HIS A 220 -11.35 -14.54 2.84
C HIS A 220 -10.41 -13.55 3.52
N SER A 221 -10.97 -12.65 4.32
CA SER A 221 -10.20 -11.65 5.05
C SER A 221 -9.34 -12.32 6.13
N PRO A 222 -8.07 -11.97 6.28
CA PRO A 222 -7.26 -12.42 7.40
C PRO A 222 -7.90 -12.06 8.74
N ALA A 223 -7.84 -12.97 9.67
CA ALA A 223 -8.34 -12.78 11.03
C ALA A 223 -7.19 -12.46 12.01
N TRP A 224 -7.51 -11.77 13.10
CA TRP A 224 -6.55 -11.40 14.11
C TRP A 224 -6.34 -12.51 15.14
N ASN A 225 -5.08 -12.88 15.39
CA ASN A 225 -4.71 -13.80 16.46
C ASN A 225 -4.12 -13.01 17.65
N PRO A 226 -4.87 -12.84 18.76
CA PRO A 226 -4.41 -12.04 19.89
C PRO A 226 -3.25 -12.67 20.66
N ASN A 227 -3.08 -14.00 20.59
CA ASN A 227 -1.98 -14.70 21.28
C ASN A 227 -0.63 -14.51 20.59
N LEU A 228 -0.64 -14.27 19.29
CA LEU A 228 0.57 -14.01 18.51
C LEU A 228 0.74 -12.53 18.16
N GLY A 229 -0.33 -11.73 18.23
CA GLY A 229 -0.31 -10.34 17.81
C GLY A 229 -0.14 -10.16 16.29
N VAL A 230 -0.63 -11.12 15.48
CA VAL A 230 -0.51 -11.12 14.02
C VAL A 230 -1.83 -11.44 13.35
N PHE A 231 -1.95 -11.07 12.08
CA PHE A 231 -3.02 -11.55 11.22
C PHE A 231 -2.66 -12.91 10.62
N TYR A 232 -3.63 -13.82 10.57
CA TYR A 232 -3.51 -15.13 9.94
C TYR A 232 -4.55 -15.33 8.84
N ASN A 233 -4.21 -16.08 7.81
CA ASN A 233 -5.11 -16.39 6.73
C ASN A 233 -6.10 -17.46 7.17
N GLN A 234 -7.37 -17.25 6.88
CA GLN A 234 -8.45 -18.17 7.22
C GLN A 234 -9.34 -18.41 5.99
N THR A 235 -9.92 -19.58 5.90
CA THR A 235 -10.80 -19.99 4.81
C THR A 235 -12.25 -20.27 5.26
N GLU A 236 -12.50 -20.20 6.56
CA GLU A 236 -13.80 -20.53 7.14
C GLU A 236 -14.83 -19.43 6.93
N ASN A 237 -14.41 -18.17 7.09
CA ASN A 237 -15.32 -17.02 7.03
C ASN A 237 -15.07 -16.22 5.76
N LEU A 238 -15.98 -16.33 4.80
CA LEU A 238 -15.98 -15.48 3.61
C LEU A 238 -16.50 -14.09 4.01
N TYR A 239 -15.65 -13.08 3.81
CA TYR A 239 -16.07 -11.70 4.03
C TYR A 239 -16.96 -11.24 2.88
N THR A 240 -18.25 -11.25 3.13
CA THR A 240 -19.30 -10.82 2.20
C THR A 240 -19.98 -9.59 2.79
N ASN A 241 -19.30 -8.44 2.77
CA ASN A 241 -20.01 -7.22 3.13
C ASN A 241 -20.95 -6.82 2.00
N GLY A 242 -22.19 -6.61 2.36
CA GLY A 242 -23.06 -5.76 1.57
C GLY A 242 -22.45 -4.35 1.45
N PRO A 243 -22.96 -3.52 0.53
CA PRO A 243 -22.48 -2.15 0.41
C PRO A 243 -22.67 -1.41 1.75
N TYR A 244 -21.60 -0.79 2.22
CA TYR A 244 -21.63 0.09 3.38
C TYR A 244 -21.98 1.51 2.95
N PHE A 245 -22.86 2.16 3.69
CA PHE A 245 -23.25 3.55 3.47
C PHE A 245 -23.16 4.34 4.76
N ASP A 246 -22.61 5.53 4.68
CA ASP A 246 -22.70 6.54 5.73
C ASP A 246 -23.03 7.91 5.16
N VAL A 247 -23.50 8.80 6.02
CA VAL A 247 -23.72 10.20 5.72
C VAL A 247 -22.82 11.05 6.63
N PHE A 248 -22.30 12.16 6.10
CA PHE A 248 -21.42 13.02 6.87
C PHE A 248 -21.71 14.50 6.68
N VAL A 249 -21.40 15.26 7.70
CA VAL A 249 -21.28 16.70 7.66
C VAL A 249 -19.87 17.07 8.09
N ASN A 250 -19.16 17.82 7.27
CA ASN A 250 -17.83 18.31 7.58
C ASN A 250 -17.83 19.84 7.54
N VAL A 251 -17.34 20.45 8.60
CA VAL A 251 -17.20 21.90 8.71
C VAL A 251 -15.72 22.23 8.86
N GLN A 252 -15.19 22.97 7.91
CA GLN A 252 -13.83 23.46 7.94
C GLN A 252 -13.84 24.95 8.26
N TRP A 253 -13.25 25.30 9.39
CA TRP A 253 -13.03 26.65 9.83
C TRP A 253 -11.54 27.00 9.72
N LYS A 254 -11.24 28.20 9.21
CA LYS A 254 -9.86 28.66 8.98
C LYS A 254 -9.56 29.89 9.84
#